data_f89e3ea919badfbdcc0ff8271e36d293
#
_entry.id   f89e3ea919badfbdcc0ff8271e36d293
#
_cell.length_a   1.000
_cell.length_b   1.000
_cell.length_c   1.000
_cell.angle_alpha   90.00
_cell.angle_beta   90.00
_cell.angle_gamma   90.00
#
_symmetry.space_group_name_H-M   'P 1'
#
loop_
_entity.id
_entity.type
_entity.pdbx_description
1 polymer ?
#
loop_
_entity_poly.entity_id
_entity_poly.type
_entity_poly.pdbx_seq_one_letter_code
_entity_poly.pdbx_strand_id
1 'polypeptide(L)'
;MDFDYTPKVRDMQARLLAFMDKHVYPNEERFHHEVETNRAAGNQWVPTKIVEELKPLAREAGLWNLFLPFSKRVPEGLTNLEYAALCEIMGRVHWAAEVFNCSAPDTGNMETLDRKSVV
;
A
#
# COMPACT_ATOMS: atom_id res chain seq x y z
N MET A 1 -12.42 -7.83 25.57
CA MET A 1 -11.95 -7.55 24.20
C MET A 1 -10.48 -7.23 24.26
N ASP A 2 -9.70 -7.93 23.50
CA ASP A 2 -8.25 -7.75 23.48
C ASP A 2 -7.88 -6.87 22.27
N PHE A 3 -7.21 -5.75 22.54
CA PHE A 3 -6.76 -4.81 21.52
C PHE A 3 -5.29 -5.00 21.15
N ASP A 4 -4.62 -5.99 21.72
CA ASP A 4 -3.23 -6.28 21.38
C ASP A 4 -3.12 -6.90 19.99
N TYR A 5 -2.05 -6.52 19.29
CA TYR A 5 -1.78 -7.07 17.97
C TYR A 5 -1.22 -8.49 18.07
N THR A 6 -1.64 -9.34 17.15
CA THR A 6 -1.11 -10.70 17.05
C THR A 6 0.35 -10.69 16.58
N PRO A 7 1.13 -11.76 16.81
CA PRO A 7 2.50 -11.87 16.29
C PRO A 7 2.57 -11.68 14.78
N LYS A 8 1.59 -12.18 14.03
CA LYS A 8 1.50 -11.99 12.57
C LYS A 8 1.41 -10.51 12.22
N VAL A 9 0.53 -9.76 12.89
CA VAL A 9 0.37 -8.32 12.64
C VAL A 9 1.62 -7.56 13.03
N ARG A 10 2.24 -7.89 14.16
CA ARG A 10 3.48 -7.24 14.60
C ARG A 10 4.61 -7.44 13.60
N ASP A 11 4.74 -8.64 13.04
CA ASP A 11 5.72 -8.91 12.00
C ASP A 11 5.47 -8.07 10.76
N MET A 12 4.22 -8.03 10.30
CA MET A 12 3.84 -7.22 9.14
C MET A 12 4.06 -5.73 9.37
N GLN A 13 3.73 -5.23 10.57
CA GLN A 13 4.00 -3.85 10.95
C GLN A 13 5.49 -3.53 10.90
N ALA A 14 6.33 -4.41 11.44
CA ALA A 14 7.78 -4.21 11.43
C ALA A 14 8.32 -4.15 10.00
N ARG A 15 7.86 -5.04 9.13
CA ARG A 15 8.26 -5.07 7.72
C ARG A 15 7.80 -3.81 6.98
N LEU A 16 6.56 -3.38 7.21
CA LEU A 16 6.01 -2.19 6.60
C LEU A 16 6.73 -0.92 7.08
N LEU A 17 6.98 -0.82 8.39
CA LEU A 17 7.74 0.30 8.96
C LEU A 17 9.16 0.36 8.40
N ALA A 18 9.84 -0.76 8.27
CA ALA A 18 11.17 -0.82 7.67
C ALA A 18 11.15 -0.31 6.21
N PHE A 19 10.14 -0.68 5.45
CA PHE A 19 9.96 -0.18 4.09
C PHE A 19 9.70 1.33 4.06
N MET A 20 8.82 1.81 4.94
CA MET A 20 8.52 3.24 5.05
C MET A 20 9.78 4.04 5.39
N ASP A 21 10.55 3.58 6.37
CA ASP A 21 11.79 4.25 6.79
C ASP A 21 12.85 4.28 5.69
N LYS A 22 12.96 3.21 4.92
CA LYS A 22 13.99 3.07 3.89
C LYS A 22 13.62 3.76 2.58
N HIS A 23 12.37 3.69 2.17
CA HIS A 23 11.94 4.06 0.82
C HIS A 23 10.95 5.22 0.76
N VAL A 24 10.05 5.34 1.72
CA VAL A 24 8.97 6.33 1.65
C VAL A 24 9.36 7.66 2.30
N TYR A 25 9.72 7.65 3.57
CA TYR A 25 10.06 8.88 4.27
C TYR A 25 11.22 9.66 3.63
N PRO A 26 12.31 9.02 3.18
CA PRO A 26 13.39 9.76 2.51
C PRO A 26 13.01 10.38 1.18
N ASN A 27 11.90 9.95 0.58
CA ASN A 27 11.47 10.39 -0.73
C ASN A 27 10.27 11.35 -0.71
N GLU A 28 9.85 11.84 0.45
CA GLU A 28 8.73 12.77 0.54
C GLU A 28 8.99 14.07 -0.21
N GLU A 29 10.18 14.64 -0.08
CA GLU A 29 10.54 15.87 -0.80
C GLU A 29 10.59 15.62 -2.31
N ARG A 30 11.13 14.50 -2.73
CA ARG A 30 11.16 14.12 -4.15
C ARG A 30 9.76 14.00 -4.72
N PHE A 31 8.84 13.39 -3.98
CA PHE A 31 7.44 13.29 -4.41
C PHE A 31 6.82 14.66 -4.63
N HIS A 32 6.95 15.56 -3.67
CA HIS A 32 6.43 16.93 -3.78
C HIS A 32 7.05 17.69 -4.96
N HIS A 33 8.36 17.55 -5.16
CA HIS A 33 9.05 18.18 -6.28
C HIS A 33 8.53 17.66 -7.63
N GLU A 34 8.32 16.36 -7.76
CA GLU A 34 7.79 15.76 -8.99
C GLU A 34 6.34 16.22 -9.27
N VAL A 35 5.50 16.31 -8.24
CA VAL A 35 4.13 16.83 -8.37
C VAL A 35 4.14 18.27 -8.85
N GLU A 36 4.97 19.12 -8.27
CA GLU A 36 5.08 20.52 -8.66
C GLU A 36 5.62 20.67 -10.10
N THR A 37 6.62 19.87 -10.46
CA THR A 37 7.19 19.87 -11.81
C THR A 37 6.13 19.45 -12.84
N ASN A 38 5.38 18.40 -12.57
CA ASN A 38 4.32 17.93 -13.45
C ASN A 38 3.21 18.98 -13.60
N ARG A 39 2.84 19.61 -12.50
CA ARG A 39 1.82 20.68 -12.50
C ARG A 39 2.27 21.86 -13.36
N ALA A 40 3.50 22.31 -13.18
CA ALA A 40 4.06 23.43 -13.93
C ALA A 40 4.15 23.14 -15.44
N ALA A 41 4.36 21.88 -15.82
CA ALA A 41 4.39 21.44 -17.21
C ALA A 41 2.99 21.16 -17.80
N GLY A 42 1.92 21.35 -17.04
CA GLY A 42 0.55 21.05 -17.48
C GLY A 42 0.19 19.57 -17.45
N ASN A 43 1.01 18.74 -16.82
CA ASN A 43 0.86 17.29 -16.74
C ASN A 43 0.46 16.82 -15.33
N GLN A 44 -0.45 17.51 -14.69
CA GLN A 44 -0.83 17.28 -13.29
C GLN A 44 -1.40 15.88 -13.03
N TRP A 45 -1.88 15.18 -14.05
CA TRP A 45 -2.48 13.85 -13.94
C TRP A 45 -1.49 12.71 -14.23
N VAL A 46 -0.26 13.05 -14.59
CA VAL A 46 0.77 12.03 -14.84
C VAL A 46 1.27 11.50 -13.49
N PRO A 47 1.34 10.17 -13.32
CA PRO A 47 1.89 9.57 -12.10
C PRO A 47 3.34 10.02 -11.84
N THR A 48 3.70 10.19 -10.58
CA THR A 48 5.07 10.53 -10.21
C THR A 48 5.99 9.34 -10.45
N LYS A 49 7.23 9.61 -10.85
CA LYS A 49 8.23 8.57 -11.09
C LYS A 49 8.57 7.81 -9.82
N ILE A 50 8.66 8.53 -8.69
CA ILE A 50 9.03 7.90 -7.42
C ILE A 50 8.03 6.82 -6.99
N VAL A 51 6.74 7.06 -7.13
CA VAL A 51 5.73 6.05 -6.78
C VAL A 51 5.89 4.82 -7.68
N GLU A 52 6.05 5.02 -8.97
CA GLU A 52 6.22 3.93 -9.92
C GLU A 52 7.52 3.13 -9.68
N GLU A 53 8.59 3.78 -9.23
CA GLU A 53 9.84 3.11 -8.86
C GLU A 53 9.71 2.29 -7.59
N LEU A 54 8.89 2.72 -6.64
CA LEU A 54 8.73 2.02 -5.37
C LEU A 54 7.79 0.82 -5.44
N LYS A 55 6.85 0.80 -6.39
CA LYS A 55 5.90 -0.31 -6.54
C LYS A 55 6.57 -1.68 -6.70
N PRO A 56 7.55 -1.86 -7.60
CA PRO A 56 8.25 -3.15 -7.68
C PRO A 56 8.96 -3.55 -6.40
N LEU A 57 9.53 -2.58 -5.68
CA LEU A 57 10.21 -2.83 -4.41
C LEU A 57 9.23 -3.31 -3.33
N ALA A 58 8.03 -2.72 -3.29
CA ALA A 58 6.97 -3.14 -2.37
C ALA A 58 6.51 -4.56 -2.69
N ARG A 59 6.37 -4.88 -3.97
CA ARG A 59 6.01 -6.23 -4.43
C ARG A 59 7.07 -7.25 -4.03
N GLU A 60 8.35 -6.96 -4.23
CA GLU A 60 9.45 -7.82 -3.82
C GLU A 60 9.48 -8.04 -2.31
N ALA A 61 9.15 -7.03 -1.53
CA ALA A 61 9.12 -7.10 -0.08
C ALA A 61 7.90 -7.86 0.47
N GLY A 62 6.99 -8.32 -0.40
CA GLY A 62 5.77 -8.98 0.01
C GLY A 62 4.72 -8.04 0.61
N LEU A 63 4.81 -6.75 0.30
CA LEU A 63 3.92 -5.70 0.80
C LEU A 63 3.01 -5.17 -0.32
N TRP A 64 2.41 -6.09 -1.07
CA TRP A 64 1.57 -5.75 -2.21
C TRP A 64 0.17 -6.30 -2.02
N ASN A 65 -0.85 -5.51 -2.32
CA ASN A 65 -2.25 -5.92 -2.19
C ASN A 65 -2.65 -6.34 -0.78
N LEU A 66 -2.13 -5.66 0.24
CA LEU A 66 -2.36 -6.00 1.66
C LEU A 66 -3.85 -5.94 2.05
N PHE A 67 -4.66 -5.21 1.30
CA PHE A 67 -6.10 -5.08 1.55
C PHE A 67 -6.90 -6.33 1.20
N LEU A 68 -6.37 -7.24 0.36
CA LEU A 68 -7.11 -8.42 -0.07
C LEU A 68 -7.31 -9.41 1.08
N PRO A 69 -8.55 -9.80 1.35
CA PRO A 69 -8.82 -10.78 2.39
C PRO A 69 -8.41 -12.19 1.97
N PHE A 70 -8.35 -13.08 2.95
CA PHE A 70 -8.08 -14.49 2.69
C PHE A 70 -9.08 -15.07 1.68
N SER A 71 -8.56 -15.75 0.67
CA SER A 71 -9.36 -16.47 -0.31
C SER A 71 -8.51 -17.59 -0.93
N LYS A 72 -9.10 -18.39 -1.80
CA LYS A 72 -8.36 -19.44 -2.52
C LYS A 72 -7.22 -18.87 -3.37
N ARG A 73 -7.39 -17.63 -3.85
CA ARG A 73 -6.38 -16.94 -4.67
C ARG A 73 -5.39 -16.17 -3.83
N VAL A 74 -5.76 -15.82 -2.61
CA VAL A 74 -4.95 -15.03 -1.69
C VAL A 74 -4.84 -15.77 -0.37
N PRO A 75 -4.09 -16.91 -0.35
CA PRO A 75 -3.99 -17.72 0.87
C PRO A 75 -3.30 -16.98 2.02
N GLU A 76 -2.54 -15.93 1.73
CA GLU A 76 -1.87 -15.10 2.72
C GLU A 76 -2.66 -13.84 3.04
N GLY A 77 -3.92 -13.76 2.61
CA GLY A 77 -4.79 -12.60 2.83
C GLY A 77 -4.97 -12.27 4.31
N LEU A 78 -5.14 -10.98 4.56
CA LEU A 78 -5.32 -10.45 5.91
C LEU A 78 -6.82 -10.27 6.20
N THR A 79 -7.20 -10.41 7.46
CA THR A 79 -8.54 -9.95 7.89
C THR A 79 -8.58 -8.43 7.88
N ASN A 80 -9.77 -7.84 7.87
CA ASN A 80 -9.91 -6.39 7.96
C ASN A 80 -9.30 -5.84 9.24
N LEU A 81 -9.39 -6.59 10.34
CA LEU A 81 -8.79 -6.20 11.62
C LEU A 81 -7.25 -6.17 11.52
N GLU A 82 -6.66 -7.17 10.88
CA GLU A 82 -5.22 -7.22 10.65
C GLU A 82 -4.75 -6.10 9.72
N TYR A 83 -5.49 -5.86 8.65
CA TYR A 83 -5.19 -4.80 7.68
C TYR A 83 -5.31 -3.41 8.30
N ALA A 84 -6.28 -3.19 9.19
CA ALA A 84 -6.47 -1.89 9.86
C ALA A 84 -5.21 -1.39 10.56
N ALA A 85 -4.45 -2.29 11.19
CA ALA A 85 -3.20 -1.95 11.84
C ALA A 85 -2.14 -1.46 10.85
N LEU A 86 -2.16 -1.97 9.62
CA LEU A 86 -1.24 -1.56 8.56
C LEU A 86 -1.67 -0.24 7.91
N CYS A 87 -2.98 0.01 7.84
CA CYS A 87 -3.53 1.27 7.31
C CYS A 87 -3.03 2.48 8.09
N GLU A 88 -2.90 2.36 9.40
CA GLU A 88 -2.38 3.45 10.24
C GLU A 88 -0.95 3.83 9.83
N ILE A 89 -0.12 2.86 9.51
CA ILE A 89 1.27 3.10 9.10
C ILE A 89 1.32 3.71 7.70
N MET A 90 0.59 3.14 6.75
CA MET A 90 0.53 3.67 5.39
C MET A 90 -0.05 5.09 5.34
N GLY A 91 -1.02 5.38 6.20
CA GLY A 91 -1.69 6.67 6.26
C GLY A 91 -0.84 7.82 6.81
N ARG A 92 0.34 7.54 7.33
CA ARG A 92 1.27 8.59 7.80
C ARG A 92 1.80 9.44 6.64
N VAL A 93 1.82 8.90 5.43
CA VAL A 93 2.22 9.61 4.22
C VAL A 93 1.09 9.44 3.20
N HIS A 94 0.50 10.54 2.74
CA HIS A 94 -0.76 10.50 1.96
C HIS A 94 -0.67 9.75 0.62
N TRP A 95 0.53 9.58 0.06
CA TRP A 95 0.72 8.85 -1.19
C TRP A 95 1.25 7.43 -1.00
N ALA A 96 1.54 7.03 0.25
CA ALA A 96 2.19 5.74 0.50
C ALA A 96 1.30 4.55 0.15
N ALA A 97 -0.01 4.63 0.38
CA ALA A 97 -0.93 3.54 0.10
C ALA A 97 -0.87 3.08 -1.36
N GLU A 98 -0.65 3.99 -2.29
CA GLU A 98 -0.51 3.64 -3.71
C GLU A 98 0.73 2.79 -3.99
N VAL A 99 1.81 3.01 -3.25
CA VAL A 99 3.04 2.22 -3.39
C VAL A 99 2.76 0.73 -3.14
N PHE A 100 1.82 0.44 -2.24
CA PHE A 100 1.43 -0.92 -1.87
C PHE A 100 0.17 -1.41 -2.62
N ASN A 101 -0.26 -0.67 -3.64
CA ASN A 101 -1.48 -0.92 -4.42
C ASN A 101 -2.74 -1.01 -3.54
N CYS A 102 -2.81 -0.14 -2.55
CA CYS A 102 -3.90 -0.09 -1.58
C CYS A 102 -4.72 1.21 -1.69
N SER A 103 -4.95 1.71 -2.90
CA SER A 103 -5.70 2.94 -3.12
C SER A 103 -7.01 2.71 -3.86
N ALA A 104 -7.99 3.55 -3.53
CA ALA A 104 -9.28 3.54 -4.23
C ALA A 104 -9.13 4.17 -5.63
N PRO A 105 -9.92 3.75 -6.62
CA PRO A 105 -11.03 2.79 -6.55
C PRO A 105 -10.60 1.32 -6.76
N ASP A 106 -9.32 1.07 -7.00
CA ASP A 106 -8.81 -0.23 -7.41
C ASP A 106 -9.05 -1.31 -6.35
N THR A 107 -8.93 -0.97 -5.08
CA THR A 107 -9.13 -1.93 -3.98
C THR A 107 -10.51 -2.55 -4.00
N GLY A 108 -11.56 -1.74 -4.13
CA GLY A 108 -12.93 -2.23 -4.20
C GLY A 108 -13.19 -3.08 -5.44
N ASN A 109 -12.65 -2.66 -6.57
CA ASN A 109 -12.79 -3.39 -7.82
C ASN A 109 -12.08 -4.76 -7.75
N MET A 110 -10.89 -4.81 -7.20
CA MET A 110 -10.13 -6.05 -7.06
C MET A 110 -10.80 -7.02 -6.09
N GLU A 111 -11.33 -6.55 -4.98
CA GLU A 111 -12.10 -7.40 -4.06
C GLU A 111 -13.33 -7.99 -4.73
N THR A 112 -14.05 -7.19 -5.50
CA THR A 112 -15.23 -7.64 -6.24
C THR A 112 -14.86 -8.72 -7.24
N LEU A 113 -13.79 -8.51 -8.01
CA LEU A 113 -13.30 -9.50 -8.97
C LEU A 113 -12.83 -10.78 -8.31
N ASP A 114 -12.15 -10.69 -7.18
CA ASP A 114 -11.68 -11.85 -6.42
C ASP A 114 -12.85 -12.70 -5.94
N ARG A 115 -13.91 -12.07 -5.44
CA ARG A 115 -15.11 -12.77 -4.95
C ARG A 115 -15.99 -13.32 -6.07
N LYS A 116 -16.11 -12.60 -7.18
CA LYS A 116 -17.03 -12.93 -8.28
C LYS A 116 -16.44 -13.89 -9.31
N SER A 117 -15.13 -13.96 -9.42
CA SER A 117 -14.48 -14.74 -10.46
C SER A 117 -14.30 -16.22 -10.12
N VAL A 118 -15.05 -16.74 -9.18
CA VAL A 118 -15.08 -18.15 -8.76
C VAL A 118 -16.13 -18.94 -9.53
N VAL A 119 -16.71 -18.34 -10.53
CA VAL A 119 -17.70 -19.00 -11.37
C VAL A 119 -17.02 -19.92 -12.35
#